data_16ffba9ad7f284a6a9154389b8437d08
#
_entry.id   16ffba9ad7f284a6a9154389b8437d08
#
_cell.length_a   1.000
_cell.length_b   1.000
_cell.length_c   1.000
_cell.angle_alpha   90.00
_cell.angle_beta   90.00
_cell.angle_gamma   90.00
#
_symmetry.space_group_name_H-M   'P 1'
#
loop_
_entity.id
_entity.type
_entity.pdbx_description
1 polymer ?
#
loop_
_entity_poly.entity_id
_entity_poly.type
_entity_poly.pdbx_seq_one_letter_code
_entity_poly.pdbx_strand_id
1 'polypeptide(L)'
;MRVELHANATTTPKTRAYIQRSTASVADLAAELGVSEKTVRRWRERSEVTDRSHRRHDLGQSTSPEQEALICGLRRDVGLGLDDLVEVMHRCVDPGLSRSAIYRCLRRYGLSGPVQPPAQQGPGHFDPQPFGFVHIDLKHLTSLRQTRSYIFVAIERVTRFVHVEIVTSRDSQTIAGCLERFLDAFGHPVHTILTDNGSEFTDRFAVDMKGKPDNKPSGNHPFDQICAARGIRHRLTRPYHPQTNGMVERFNRRIAQAIRNGPTADRNNGKNRFDNHLERDAFIHAFVNAYNRTRLRCLNYTAPIQAMANQTEDNTFDGVTVRGWGSEG
;
A
#
# COMPACT_ATOMS: atom_id res chain seq x y z
N MET A 1 -34.20 -32.12 6.04
CA MET A 1 -33.07 -31.84 6.96
C MET A 1 -32.08 -32.98 6.84
N ARG A 2 -30.89 -32.73 6.30
CA ARG A 2 -29.85 -33.77 6.09
C ARG A 2 -29.08 -33.87 7.39
N VAL A 3 -29.20 -34.99 8.10
CA VAL A 3 -28.46 -35.24 9.34
C VAL A 3 -27.11 -35.83 8.94
N GLU A 4 -26.02 -35.06 9.14
CA GLU A 4 -24.67 -35.57 8.97
C GLU A 4 -24.27 -36.36 10.22
N LEU A 5 -24.07 -37.66 10.03
CA LEU A 5 -23.51 -38.53 11.06
C LEU A 5 -22.01 -38.65 10.89
N HIS A 6 -21.28 -38.71 12.01
CA HIS A 6 -19.87 -39.05 11.99
C HIS A 6 -19.66 -40.45 11.39
N ALA A 7 -18.63 -40.65 10.56
CA ALA A 7 -18.36 -41.93 9.86
C ALA A 7 -18.30 -43.14 10.80
N ASN A 8 -17.92 -42.96 12.07
CA ASN A 8 -17.83 -43.99 13.11
C ASN A 8 -19.00 -43.94 14.11
N ALA A 9 -20.15 -43.35 13.73
CA ALA A 9 -21.30 -43.29 14.63
C ALA A 9 -21.96 -44.66 14.75
N THR A 10 -21.94 -45.21 15.96
CA THR A 10 -22.58 -46.49 16.28
C THR A 10 -24.09 -46.34 16.57
N THR A 11 -24.61 -45.14 16.63
CA THR A 11 -26.01 -44.82 16.88
C THR A 11 -26.54 -43.78 15.89
N THR A 12 -27.77 -43.98 15.44
CA THR A 12 -28.54 -43.01 14.64
C THR A 12 -29.34 -42.04 15.50
N PRO A 13 -29.79 -40.90 14.98
CA PRO A 13 -30.69 -39.99 15.73
C PRO A 13 -31.96 -40.68 16.23
N LYS A 14 -32.50 -41.65 15.45
CA LYS A 14 -33.67 -42.45 15.90
C LYS A 14 -33.34 -43.34 17.11
N THR A 15 -32.22 -44.03 17.07
CA THR A 15 -31.72 -44.86 18.17
C THR A 15 -31.47 -44.02 19.43
N ARG A 16 -30.88 -42.81 19.26
CA ARG A 16 -30.59 -41.88 20.35
C ARG A 16 -31.89 -41.36 21.00
N ALA A 17 -32.88 -40.98 20.18
CA ALA A 17 -34.19 -40.55 20.64
C ALA A 17 -34.91 -41.71 21.36
N TYR A 18 -34.74 -42.96 20.93
CA TYR A 18 -35.28 -44.12 21.62
C TYR A 18 -34.64 -44.31 22.99
N ILE A 19 -33.30 -44.23 23.07
CA ILE A 19 -32.57 -44.29 24.37
C ILE A 19 -33.06 -43.23 25.36
N GLN A 20 -33.32 -42.00 24.88
CA GLN A 20 -33.77 -40.89 25.72
C GLN A 20 -35.17 -41.08 26.27
N ARG A 21 -36.06 -41.72 25.53
CA ARG A 21 -37.48 -41.94 25.90
C ARG A 21 -37.73 -43.24 26.62
N SER A 22 -36.85 -44.21 26.51
CA SER A 22 -37.03 -45.55 27.07
C SER A 22 -36.82 -45.56 28.60
N THR A 23 -37.69 -46.25 29.27
CA THR A 23 -37.62 -46.54 30.71
C THR A 23 -36.88 -47.83 31.05
N ALA A 24 -36.48 -48.63 30.02
CA ALA A 24 -35.76 -49.88 30.19
C ALA A 24 -34.39 -49.66 30.88
N SER A 25 -33.81 -50.67 31.48
CA SER A 25 -32.51 -50.57 32.12
C SER A 25 -31.40 -50.24 31.13
N VAL A 26 -30.29 -49.66 31.61
CA VAL A 26 -29.14 -49.34 30.74
C VAL A 26 -28.54 -50.61 30.12
N ALA A 27 -28.53 -51.71 30.88
CA ALA A 27 -28.01 -52.99 30.42
C ALA A 27 -28.88 -53.59 29.30
N ASP A 28 -30.20 -53.56 29.48
CA ASP A 28 -31.14 -54.08 28.48
C ASP A 28 -31.06 -53.30 27.17
N LEU A 29 -31.03 -51.96 27.25
CA LEU A 29 -30.89 -51.11 26.07
C LEU A 29 -29.51 -51.28 25.36
N ALA A 30 -28.46 -51.52 26.12
CA ALA A 30 -27.15 -51.79 25.56
C ALA A 30 -27.13 -53.11 24.79
N ALA A 31 -27.78 -54.17 25.36
CA ALA A 31 -27.93 -55.48 24.73
C ALA A 31 -28.84 -55.40 23.50
N GLU A 32 -30.02 -54.75 23.61
CA GLU A 32 -31.00 -54.56 22.53
C GLU A 32 -30.42 -53.86 21.32
N LEU A 33 -29.67 -52.77 21.55
CA LEU A 33 -29.15 -51.88 20.50
C LEU A 33 -27.71 -52.26 20.02
N GLY A 34 -27.08 -53.25 20.63
CA GLY A 34 -25.73 -53.66 20.30
C GLY A 34 -24.66 -52.58 20.58
N VAL A 35 -24.88 -51.74 21.60
CA VAL A 35 -23.96 -50.63 21.96
C VAL A 35 -23.49 -50.80 23.42
N SER A 36 -22.39 -50.13 23.78
CA SER A 36 -21.91 -50.16 25.15
C SER A 36 -22.86 -49.42 26.11
N GLU A 37 -22.96 -49.90 27.37
CA GLU A 37 -23.68 -49.19 28.43
C GLU A 37 -23.26 -47.73 28.60
N LYS A 38 -21.95 -47.44 28.40
CA LYS A 38 -21.40 -46.08 28.41
C LYS A 38 -22.04 -45.21 27.32
N THR A 39 -22.33 -45.80 26.17
CA THR A 39 -23.03 -45.10 25.07
C THR A 39 -24.48 -44.80 25.42
N VAL A 40 -25.17 -45.74 26.06
CA VAL A 40 -26.56 -45.57 26.52
C VAL A 40 -26.64 -44.46 27.57
N ARG A 41 -25.80 -44.50 28.63
CA ARG A 41 -25.74 -43.47 29.67
C ARG A 41 -25.47 -42.09 29.07
N ARG A 42 -24.46 -41.98 28.20
CA ARG A 42 -24.12 -40.71 27.50
C ARG A 42 -25.30 -40.13 26.73
N TRP A 43 -26.10 -40.95 26.05
CA TRP A 43 -27.24 -40.47 25.27
C TRP A 43 -28.46 -40.19 26.13
N ARG A 44 -28.65 -40.85 27.28
CA ARG A 44 -29.68 -40.50 28.26
C ARG A 44 -29.49 -39.14 28.92
N GLU A 45 -28.25 -38.78 29.19
CA GLU A 45 -27.89 -37.50 29.81
C GLU A 45 -28.00 -36.32 28.85
N ARG A 46 -28.07 -36.56 27.56
CA ARG A 46 -28.15 -35.50 26.55
C ARG A 46 -29.60 -35.12 26.25
N SER A 47 -29.83 -33.79 26.09
CA SER A 47 -31.09 -33.25 25.59
C SER A 47 -31.24 -33.35 24.06
N GLU A 48 -30.13 -33.41 23.32
CA GLU A 48 -30.10 -33.43 21.86
C GLU A 48 -29.63 -34.78 21.31
N VAL A 49 -30.22 -35.18 20.17
CA VAL A 49 -29.86 -36.41 19.46
C VAL A 49 -28.77 -36.23 18.40
N THR A 50 -28.33 -34.99 18.18
CA THR A 50 -27.30 -34.63 17.23
C THR A 50 -25.88 -34.76 17.81
N ASP A 51 -24.91 -34.98 16.95
CA ASP A 51 -23.51 -34.98 17.38
C ASP A 51 -23.05 -33.55 17.70
N ARG A 52 -22.25 -33.38 18.75
CA ARG A 52 -21.60 -32.10 19.03
C ARG A 52 -20.53 -31.83 18.00
N SER A 53 -20.36 -30.55 17.63
CA SER A 53 -19.28 -30.14 16.77
C SER A 53 -17.93 -30.57 17.36
N HIS A 54 -17.12 -31.24 16.53
CA HIS A 54 -15.72 -31.58 16.86
C HIS A 54 -14.74 -30.43 16.65
N ARG A 55 -15.21 -29.28 16.17
CA ARG A 55 -14.37 -28.10 16.00
C ARG A 55 -13.92 -27.59 17.37
N ARG A 56 -12.63 -27.41 17.53
CA ARG A 56 -12.10 -26.68 18.67
C ARG A 56 -12.71 -25.28 18.71
N HIS A 57 -13.43 -24.95 19.78
CA HIS A 57 -14.03 -23.62 19.97
C HIS A 57 -12.98 -22.59 20.36
N ASP A 58 -11.88 -23.03 20.96
CA ASP A 58 -10.78 -22.20 21.39
C ASP A 58 -9.52 -22.59 20.59
N LEU A 59 -9.32 -21.90 19.48
CA LEU A 59 -8.10 -21.96 18.72
C LEU A 59 -7.22 -20.81 19.24
N GLY A 60 -6.20 -21.13 20.01
CA GLY A 60 -5.23 -20.16 20.49
C GLY A 60 -4.81 -19.22 19.33
N GLN A 61 -4.89 -17.92 19.57
CA GLN A 61 -4.49 -16.92 18.58
C GLN A 61 -2.95 -16.94 18.48
N SER A 62 -2.46 -17.01 17.26
CA SER A 62 -1.00 -16.97 16.97
C SER A 62 -0.51 -15.54 16.68
N THR A 63 -1.37 -14.55 16.81
CA THR A 63 -1.09 -13.12 16.60
C THR A 63 -1.34 -12.36 17.89
N SER A 64 -0.42 -11.46 18.28
CA SER A 64 -0.67 -10.55 19.40
C SER A 64 -1.66 -9.43 19.02
N PRO A 65 -2.30 -8.77 19.99
CA PRO A 65 -3.19 -7.64 19.71
C PRO A 65 -2.52 -6.53 18.91
N GLU A 66 -1.25 -6.25 19.17
CA GLU A 66 -0.46 -5.23 18.48
C GLU A 66 -0.18 -5.65 17.03
N GLN A 67 0.15 -6.92 16.80
CA GLN A 67 0.31 -7.47 15.46
C GLN A 67 -1.00 -7.40 14.66
N GLU A 68 -2.14 -7.70 15.30
CA GLU A 68 -3.45 -7.60 14.67
C GLU A 68 -3.83 -6.17 14.32
N ALA A 69 -3.59 -5.23 15.22
CA ALA A 69 -3.82 -3.81 14.96
C ALA A 69 -3.00 -3.33 13.76
N LEU A 70 -1.72 -3.73 13.67
CA LEU A 70 -0.83 -3.39 12.56
C LEU A 70 -1.30 -4.03 11.24
N ILE A 71 -1.61 -5.34 11.24
CA ILE A 71 -2.13 -6.04 10.06
C ILE A 71 -3.41 -5.36 9.54
N CYS A 72 -4.34 -5.04 10.44
CA CYS A 72 -5.59 -4.38 10.07
C CYS A 72 -5.36 -2.95 9.58
N GLY A 73 -4.47 -2.19 10.21
CA GLY A 73 -4.08 -0.85 9.78
C GLY A 73 -3.47 -0.86 8.38
N LEU A 74 -2.46 -1.70 8.14
CA LEU A 74 -1.84 -1.85 6.83
C LEU A 74 -2.85 -2.27 5.75
N ARG A 75 -3.81 -3.13 6.10
CA ARG A 75 -4.88 -3.54 5.18
C ARG A 75 -5.84 -2.43 4.84
N ARG A 76 -6.33 -1.67 5.83
CA ARG A 76 -7.33 -0.60 5.67
C ARG A 76 -6.72 0.66 5.06
N ASP A 77 -5.58 1.08 5.60
CA ASP A 77 -5.05 2.41 5.37
C ASP A 77 -4.09 2.44 4.17
N VAL A 78 -3.33 1.36 3.98
CA VAL A 78 -2.37 1.23 2.88
C VAL A 78 -2.93 0.39 1.73
N GLY A 79 -3.94 -0.46 1.99
CA GLY A 79 -4.56 -1.31 0.97
C GLY A 79 -3.64 -2.45 0.53
N LEU A 80 -2.78 -2.95 1.42
CA LEU A 80 -1.86 -4.03 1.08
C LEU A 80 -2.60 -5.34 0.79
N GLY A 81 -2.17 -6.07 -0.23
CA GLY A 81 -2.57 -7.44 -0.50
C GLY A 81 -2.11 -8.39 0.61
N LEU A 82 -2.66 -9.61 0.64
CA LEU A 82 -2.25 -10.59 1.66
C LEU A 82 -0.74 -10.91 1.57
N ASP A 83 -0.21 -11.05 0.36
CA ASP A 83 1.19 -11.39 0.15
C ASP A 83 2.13 -10.24 0.52
N ASP A 84 1.73 -9.00 0.24
CA ASP A 84 2.45 -7.80 0.67
C ASP A 84 2.43 -7.65 2.20
N LEU A 85 1.31 -7.97 2.84
CA LEU A 85 1.20 -8.00 4.31
C LEU A 85 2.13 -9.03 4.92
N VAL A 86 2.20 -10.24 4.34
CA VAL A 86 3.12 -11.29 4.80
C VAL A 86 4.56 -10.80 4.73
N GLU A 87 4.96 -10.20 3.61
CA GLU A 87 6.31 -9.70 3.42
C GLU A 87 6.67 -8.59 4.43
N VAL A 88 5.75 -7.61 4.62
CA VAL A 88 5.97 -6.52 5.58
C VAL A 88 6.05 -7.06 7.01
N MET A 89 5.15 -7.95 7.39
CA MET A 89 5.14 -8.53 8.73
C MET A 89 6.39 -9.36 8.99
N HIS A 90 6.83 -10.16 8.03
CA HIS A 90 8.05 -10.97 8.17
C HIS A 90 9.31 -10.12 8.30
N ARG A 91 9.43 -9.06 7.50
CA ARG A 91 10.64 -8.22 7.52
C ARG A 91 10.72 -7.27 8.69
N CYS A 92 9.57 -6.73 9.10
CA CYS A 92 9.55 -5.59 10.01
C CYS A 92 9.07 -5.91 11.42
N VAL A 93 8.41 -7.07 11.63
CA VAL A 93 7.71 -7.35 12.88
C VAL A 93 8.09 -8.73 13.43
N ASP A 94 7.78 -9.80 12.71
CA ASP A 94 7.96 -11.17 13.17
C ASP A 94 8.09 -12.13 11.98
N PRO A 95 9.30 -12.63 11.70
CA PRO A 95 9.54 -13.56 10.60
C PRO A 95 8.89 -14.94 10.82
N GLY A 96 8.46 -15.27 12.05
CA GLY A 96 7.75 -16.51 12.37
C GLY A 96 6.24 -16.48 12.12
N LEU A 97 5.68 -15.32 11.79
CA LEU A 97 4.25 -15.15 11.61
C LEU A 97 3.76 -15.78 10.31
N SER A 98 2.99 -16.88 10.40
CA SER A 98 2.55 -17.60 9.19
C SER A 98 1.54 -16.80 8.36
N ARG A 99 1.57 -16.99 7.04
CA ARG A 99 0.57 -16.44 6.10
C ARG A 99 -0.86 -16.77 6.52
N SER A 100 -1.08 -17.98 7.04
CA SER A 100 -2.39 -18.42 7.53
C SER A 100 -2.83 -17.67 8.78
N ALA A 101 -1.91 -17.26 9.64
CA ALA A 101 -2.20 -16.45 10.83
C ALA A 101 -2.68 -15.05 10.41
N ILE A 102 -1.97 -14.40 9.49
CA ILE A 102 -2.35 -13.09 8.93
C ILE A 102 -3.71 -13.17 8.24
N TYR A 103 -3.97 -14.20 7.42
CA TYR A 103 -5.26 -14.39 6.77
C TYR A 103 -6.40 -14.58 7.77
N ARG A 104 -6.19 -15.39 8.84
CA ARG A 104 -7.20 -15.58 9.90
C ARG A 104 -7.48 -14.29 10.67
N CYS A 105 -6.44 -13.48 10.93
CA CYS A 105 -6.60 -12.14 11.49
C CYS A 105 -7.51 -11.30 10.60
N LEU A 106 -7.18 -11.13 9.33
CA LEU A 106 -7.99 -10.37 8.38
C LEU A 106 -9.44 -10.87 8.31
N ARG A 107 -9.64 -12.18 8.37
CA ARG A 107 -10.98 -12.79 8.36
C ARG A 107 -11.79 -12.44 9.62
N ARG A 108 -11.17 -12.43 10.79
CA ARG A 108 -11.84 -12.04 12.06
C ARG A 108 -12.35 -10.60 12.00
N TYR A 109 -11.57 -9.72 11.39
CA TYR A 109 -11.92 -8.30 11.26
C TYR A 109 -12.69 -7.94 9.98
N GLY A 110 -13.16 -8.93 9.21
CA GLY A 110 -13.93 -8.70 7.97
C GLY A 110 -13.13 -8.09 6.82
N LEU A 111 -11.80 -8.21 6.87
CA LEU A 111 -10.87 -7.60 5.92
C LEU A 111 -10.26 -8.60 4.91
N SER A 112 -10.75 -9.84 4.89
CA SER A 112 -10.23 -10.92 4.04
C SER A 112 -10.73 -10.85 2.58
N GLY A 113 -11.70 -9.99 2.28
CA GLY A 113 -12.19 -9.78 0.91
C GLY A 113 -11.08 -9.27 -0.02
N PRO A 114 -11.30 -9.29 -1.33
CA PRO A 114 -10.38 -8.68 -2.26
C PRO A 114 -10.14 -7.23 -1.84
N VAL A 115 -8.88 -6.78 -1.90
CA VAL A 115 -8.60 -5.35 -1.80
C VAL A 115 -9.37 -4.74 -2.95
N GLN A 116 -10.48 -4.04 -2.65
CA GLN A 116 -11.08 -3.22 -3.68
C GLN A 116 -10.01 -2.21 -4.06
N PRO A 117 -9.47 -2.25 -5.28
CA PRO A 117 -8.69 -1.13 -5.75
C PRO A 117 -9.61 0.08 -5.56
N PRO A 118 -9.10 1.23 -5.07
CA PRO A 118 -9.86 2.46 -5.08
C PRO A 118 -10.46 2.55 -6.47
N ALA A 119 -11.79 2.76 -6.55
CA ALA A 119 -12.58 2.65 -7.77
C ALA A 119 -11.74 3.10 -8.95
N GLN A 120 -11.39 2.16 -9.80
CA GLN A 120 -10.60 2.45 -10.99
C GLN A 120 -11.49 3.35 -11.83
N GLN A 121 -11.27 4.64 -11.71
CA GLN A 121 -11.44 5.49 -12.88
C GLN A 121 -10.63 4.79 -13.95
N GLY A 122 -11.31 4.39 -15.04
CA GLY A 122 -10.82 3.48 -16.05
C GLY A 122 -9.36 3.70 -16.40
N PRO A 123 -8.63 2.70 -16.82
CA PRO A 123 -7.18 2.78 -17.00
C PRO A 123 -6.89 3.94 -17.94
N GLY A 124 -6.45 5.05 -17.36
CA GLY A 124 -5.70 6.01 -18.13
C GLY A 124 -4.48 5.23 -18.61
N HIS A 125 -4.55 4.74 -19.83
CA HIS A 125 -3.43 4.08 -20.48
C HIS A 125 -2.38 5.17 -20.68
N PHE A 126 -1.50 5.28 -19.72
CA PHE A 126 -0.33 6.13 -19.87
C PHE A 126 0.58 5.42 -20.85
N ASP A 127 0.87 6.05 -21.98
CA ASP A 127 1.86 5.55 -22.92
C ASP A 127 3.12 5.15 -22.17
N PRO A 128 3.71 3.99 -22.49
CA PRO A 128 4.99 3.61 -21.90
C PRO A 128 6.01 4.72 -22.21
N GLN A 129 6.65 5.20 -21.18
CA GLN A 129 7.71 6.21 -21.30
C GLN A 129 9.02 5.57 -20.88
N PRO A 130 10.14 5.94 -21.49
CA PRO A 130 11.44 5.47 -21.05
C PRO A 130 11.76 5.98 -19.64
N PHE A 131 12.70 5.32 -18.98
CA PHE A 131 13.24 5.75 -17.70
C PHE A 131 13.80 7.17 -17.77
N GLY A 132 13.57 7.97 -16.73
CA GLY A 132 13.95 9.39 -16.69
C GLY A 132 12.81 10.35 -16.99
N PHE A 133 11.55 9.88 -16.97
CA PHE A 133 10.37 10.74 -16.97
C PHE A 133 9.93 11.00 -15.52
N VAL A 134 10.08 12.23 -15.05
CA VAL A 134 9.79 12.61 -13.66
C VAL A 134 8.55 13.49 -13.58
N HIS A 135 7.66 13.16 -12.65
CA HIS A 135 6.54 14.01 -12.25
C HIS A 135 6.94 14.80 -11.01
N ILE A 136 6.73 16.11 -11.03
CA ILE A 136 6.99 16.98 -9.87
C ILE A 136 5.72 17.70 -9.46
N ASP A 137 5.51 17.83 -8.16
CA ASP A 137 4.39 18.55 -7.55
C ASP A 137 4.84 19.21 -6.25
N LEU A 138 4.14 20.30 -5.90
CA LEU A 138 4.35 21.00 -4.64
C LEU A 138 3.06 20.97 -3.82
N LYS A 139 3.11 20.35 -2.65
CA LYS A 139 1.96 20.26 -1.78
C LYS A 139 2.11 21.05 -0.51
N HIS A 140 1.05 21.76 -0.13
CA HIS A 140 0.95 22.36 1.17
C HIS A 140 0.89 21.32 2.28
N LEU A 141 1.76 21.45 3.27
CA LEU A 141 1.64 20.73 4.53
C LEU A 141 0.75 21.53 5.48
N THR A 142 0.06 20.83 6.39
CA THR A 142 -0.71 21.50 7.45
C THR A 142 0.21 22.43 8.23
N SER A 143 -0.22 23.69 8.39
CA SER A 143 0.53 24.68 9.15
C SER A 143 0.77 24.19 10.58
N LEU A 144 2.00 24.30 11.04
CA LEU A 144 2.43 23.91 12.37
C LEU A 144 3.07 25.15 13.02
N ARG A 145 2.61 25.49 14.23
CA ARG A 145 3.08 26.68 14.95
C ARG A 145 3.04 27.97 14.10
N GLN A 146 1.96 28.14 13.32
CA GLN A 146 1.74 29.28 12.42
C GLN A 146 2.74 29.40 11.25
N THR A 147 3.65 28.45 11.09
CA THR A 147 4.59 28.42 9.95
C THR A 147 4.03 27.57 8.84
N ARG A 148 4.00 28.12 7.63
CA ARG A 148 3.66 27.38 6.41
C ARG A 148 4.84 26.53 5.98
N SER A 149 4.55 25.35 5.48
CA SER A 149 5.56 24.49 4.89
C SER A 149 4.97 23.79 3.69
N TYR A 150 5.84 23.42 2.77
CA TYR A 150 5.51 22.77 1.52
C TYR A 150 6.39 21.54 1.37
N ILE A 151 5.88 20.54 0.71
CA ILE A 151 6.67 19.38 0.31
C ILE A 151 6.79 19.36 -1.20
N PHE A 152 8.02 19.47 -1.68
CA PHE A 152 8.40 19.20 -3.06
C PHE A 152 8.48 17.69 -3.23
N VAL A 153 7.78 17.15 -4.21
CA VAL A 153 7.71 15.72 -4.47
C VAL A 153 8.10 15.46 -5.91
N ALA A 154 9.12 14.66 -6.13
CA ALA A 154 9.51 14.18 -7.45
C ALA A 154 9.34 12.66 -7.52
N ILE A 155 8.60 12.16 -8.52
CA ILE A 155 8.36 10.74 -8.74
C ILE A 155 8.82 10.35 -10.14
N GLU A 156 9.78 9.42 -10.23
CA GLU A 156 10.15 8.82 -11.48
C GLU A 156 9.07 7.82 -11.94
N ARG A 157 8.68 7.92 -13.20
CA ARG A 157 7.45 7.28 -13.70
C ARG A 157 7.54 5.77 -13.84
N VAL A 158 8.69 5.25 -14.26
CA VAL A 158 8.88 3.81 -14.50
C VAL A 158 9.08 3.08 -13.18
N THR A 159 10.04 3.54 -12.39
CA THR A 159 10.46 2.89 -11.15
C THR A 159 9.60 3.22 -9.95
N ARG A 160 8.75 4.26 -10.04
CA ARG A 160 7.97 4.79 -8.91
C ARG A 160 8.84 5.33 -7.77
N PHE A 161 10.12 5.51 -8.00
CA PHE A 161 11.01 6.10 -7.02
C PHE A 161 10.57 7.52 -6.68
N VAL A 162 10.58 7.82 -5.40
CA VAL A 162 10.12 9.10 -4.85
C VAL A 162 11.25 9.80 -4.15
N HIS A 163 11.44 11.07 -4.50
CA HIS A 163 12.25 12.02 -3.75
C HIS A 163 11.35 13.10 -3.15
N VAL A 164 11.67 13.55 -1.94
CA VAL A 164 10.95 14.64 -1.29
C VAL A 164 11.92 15.61 -0.63
N GLU A 165 11.53 16.88 -0.65
CA GLU A 165 12.18 17.94 0.10
C GLU A 165 11.14 18.83 0.76
N ILE A 166 11.36 19.25 2.01
CA ILE A 166 10.43 20.10 2.75
C ILE A 166 11.01 21.49 2.82
N VAL A 167 10.21 22.47 2.37
CA VAL A 167 10.60 23.88 2.31
C VAL A 167 9.56 24.76 2.99
N THR A 168 10.00 25.95 3.40
CA THR A 168 9.13 26.95 4.06
C THR A 168 8.62 28.02 3.09
N SER A 169 9.19 28.09 1.90
CA SER A 169 8.74 28.95 0.81
C SER A 169 8.40 28.16 -0.43
N ARG A 170 7.51 28.72 -1.26
CA ARG A 170 7.14 28.20 -2.57
C ARG A 170 7.50 29.15 -3.71
N ASP A 171 8.39 30.11 -3.44
CA ASP A 171 8.85 30.99 -4.51
C ASP A 171 9.65 30.22 -5.58
N SER A 172 9.68 30.76 -6.77
CA SER A 172 10.28 30.09 -7.94
C SER A 172 11.77 29.76 -7.75
N GLN A 173 12.52 30.57 -7.02
CA GLN A 173 13.94 30.32 -6.73
C GLN A 173 14.14 29.16 -5.78
N THR A 174 13.36 29.13 -4.69
CA THR A 174 13.40 28.01 -3.74
C THR A 174 13.06 26.68 -4.42
N ILE A 175 12.02 26.66 -5.25
CA ILE A 175 11.60 25.43 -5.94
C ILE A 175 12.56 25.04 -7.06
N ALA A 176 13.16 25.98 -7.77
CA ALA A 176 14.23 25.72 -8.70
C ALA A 176 15.46 25.11 -8.00
N GLY A 177 15.83 25.61 -6.81
CA GLY A 177 16.88 24.99 -5.99
C GLY A 177 16.55 23.56 -5.53
N CYS A 178 15.27 23.25 -5.24
CA CYS A 178 14.86 21.86 -4.97
C CYS A 178 15.06 20.97 -6.21
N LEU A 179 14.77 21.49 -7.40
CA LEU A 179 15.00 20.75 -8.65
C LEU A 179 16.48 20.43 -8.84
N GLU A 180 17.39 21.38 -8.65
CA GLU A 180 18.82 21.15 -8.76
C GLU A 180 19.29 20.06 -7.80
N ARG A 181 18.94 20.17 -6.51
CA ARG A 181 19.31 19.18 -5.50
C ARG A 181 18.72 17.81 -5.81
N PHE A 182 17.48 17.75 -6.30
CA PHE A 182 16.88 16.50 -6.75
C PHE A 182 17.69 15.88 -7.90
N LEU A 183 18.00 16.64 -8.95
CA LEU A 183 18.74 16.14 -10.11
C LEU A 183 20.13 15.62 -9.73
N ASP A 184 20.82 16.32 -8.82
CA ASP A 184 22.12 15.91 -8.33
C ASP A 184 22.04 14.65 -7.45
N ALA A 185 21.02 14.54 -6.59
CA ALA A 185 20.80 13.39 -5.71
C ALA A 185 20.27 12.17 -6.46
N PHE A 186 19.48 12.38 -7.51
CA PHE A 186 18.91 11.30 -8.31
C PHE A 186 19.97 10.53 -9.08
N GLY A 187 20.98 11.23 -9.59
CA GLY A 187 22.18 10.63 -10.20
C GLY A 187 21.95 9.86 -11.51
N HIS A 188 20.78 9.98 -12.11
CA HIS A 188 20.42 9.31 -13.36
C HIS A 188 19.93 10.33 -14.40
N PRO A 189 20.02 10.01 -15.71
CA PRO A 189 19.52 10.89 -16.77
C PRO A 189 18.02 11.15 -16.61
N VAL A 190 17.63 12.41 -16.62
CA VAL A 190 16.24 12.85 -16.67
C VAL A 190 16.02 13.53 -18.02
N HIS A 191 15.09 13.00 -18.83
CA HIS A 191 14.81 13.56 -20.15
C HIS A 191 13.55 14.43 -20.19
N THR A 192 12.62 14.22 -19.27
CA THR A 192 11.36 14.98 -19.23
C THR A 192 10.90 15.17 -17.79
N ILE A 193 10.52 16.39 -17.46
CA ILE A 193 9.84 16.73 -16.22
C ILE A 193 8.44 17.20 -16.54
N LEU A 194 7.45 16.69 -15.81
CA LEU A 194 6.06 17.13 -15.89
C LEU A 194 5.64 17.77 -14.56
N THR A 195 5.18 19.03 -14.64
CA THR A 195 4.61 19.77 -13.52
C THR A 195 3.18 20.19 -13.82
N ASP A 196 2.48 20.70 -12.83
CA ASP A 196 1.28 21.49 -13.04
C ASP A 196 1.64 22.90 -13.56
N ASN A 197 0.62 23.80 -13.61
CA ASN A 197 0.81 25.17 -14.05
C ASN A 197 0.98 26.16 -12.88
N GLY A 198 1.45 25.70 -11.74
CA GLY A 198 1.73 26.56 -10.58
C GLY A 198 2.79 27.62 -10.88
N SER A 199 2.64 28.81 -10.30
CA SER A 199 3.58 29.90 -10.48
C SER A 199 4.98 29.61 -9.96
N GLU A 200 5.14 28.58 -9.17
CA GLU A 200 6.42 28.06 -8.68
C GLU A 200 7.19 27.28 -9.75
N PHE A 201 6.50 26.81 -10.81
CA PHE A 201 7.09 26.02 -11.91
C PHE A 201 7.11 26.76 -13.23
N THR A 202 6.24 27.76 -13.44
CA THR A 202 6.08 28.43 -14.75
C THR A 202 5.48 29.81 -14.61
N ASP A 203 5.86 30.68 -15.52
CA ASP A 203 5.25 32.00 -15.70
C ASP A 203 4.16 32.03 -16.79
N ARG A 204 3.70 30.86 -17.24
CA ARG A 204 2.70 30.70 -18.33
C ARG A 204 1.47 31.57 -18.17
N PHE A 205 1.01 31.79 -16.95
CA PHE A 205 -0.16 32.62 -16.66
C PHE A 205 0.21 33.97 -16.02
N ALA A 206 1.48 34.36 -16.09
CA ALA A 206 1.85 35.70 -15.74
C ALA A 206 1.10 36.71 -16.63
N VAL A 207 0.60 37.76 -16.02
CA VAL A 207 -0.10 38.82 -16.75
C VAL A 207 0.92 39.88 -17.16
N ASP A 208 0.79 40.39 -18.40
CA ASP A 208 1.59 41.52 -18.87
C ASP A 208 1.18 42.82 -18.11
N MET A 209 1.89 43.91 -18.39
CA MET A 209 1.58 45.23 -17.81
C MET A 209 0.16 45.73 -18.15
N LYS A 210 -0.54 45.11 -19.12
CA LYS A 210 -1.91 45.42 -19.51
C LYS A 210 -2.94 44.46 -18.92
N GLY A 211 -2.50 43.53 -18.03
CA GLY A 211 -3.35 42.55 -17.37
C GLY A 211 -3.80 41.37 -18.23
N LYS A 212 -3.17 41.16 -19.40
CA LYS A 212 -3.46 40.01 -20.27
C LYS A 212 -2.50 38.86 -19.97
N PRO A 213 -3.00 37.63 -19.75
CA PRO A 213 -2.15 36.45 -19.63
C PRO A 213 -1.56 36.10 -21.01
N ASP A 214 -0.25 35.87 -21.06
CA ASP A 214 0.43 35.48 -22.30
C ASP A 214 0.12 34.03 -22.71
N ASN A 215 -0.37 33.22 -21.78
CA ASN A 215 -0.72 31.80 -21.96
C ASN A 215 0.41 30.91 -22.50
N LYS A 216 1.62 31.41 -22.52
CA LYS A 216 2.84 30.69 -22.94
C LYS A 216 3.94 30.90 -21.91
N PRO A 217 4.74 29.86 -21.59
CA PRO A 217 5.95 30.03 -20.77
C PRO A 217 6.93 30.97 -21.51
N SER A 218 7.55 31.90 -20.79
CA SER A 218 8.56 32.79 -21.35
C SER A 218 9.90 32.09 -21.64
N GLY A 219 10.16 30.96 -20.95
CA GLY A 219 11.46 30.28 -20.89
C GLY A 219 12.47 30.93 -19.94
N ASN A 220 12.12 32.06 -19.32
CA ASN A 220 12.97 32.77 -18.36
C ASN A 220 12.68 32.40 -16.91
N HIS A 221 11.68 31.56 -16.67
CA HIS A 221 11.38 31.09 -15.33
C HIS A 221 12.56 30.28 -14.77
N PRO A 222 12.98 30.46 -13.49
CA PRO A 222 14.14 29.76 -12.93
C PRO A 222 14.08 28.24 -13.11
N PHE A 223 12.91 27.63 -12.98
CA PHE A 223 12.70 26.21 -13.19
C PHE A 223 12.96 25.79 -14.65
N ASP A 224 12.49 26.58 -15.63
CA ASP A 224 12.73 26.34 -17.07
C ASP A 224 14.21 26.49 -17.43
N GLN A 225 14.90 27.47 -16.82
CA GLN A 225 16.34 27.69 -17.04
C GLN A 225 17.15 26.47 -16.60
N ILE A 226 16.86 25.89 -15.44
CA ILE A 226 17.55 24.67 -14.98
C ILE A 226 17.25 23.49 -15.92
N CYS A 227 15.99 23.31 -16.30
CA CYS A 227 15.63 22.28 -17.28
C CYS A 227 16.40 22.43 -18.58
N ALA A 228 16.48 23.65 -19.15
CA ALA A 228 17.19 23.95 -20.39
C ALA A 228 18.68 23.69 -20.23
N ALA A 229 19.30 24.13 -19.14
CA ALA A 229 20.74 23.95 -18.87
C ALA A 229 21.12 22.45 -18.75
N ARG A 230 20.20 21.60 -18.30
CA ARG A 230 20.40 20.15 -18.16
C ARG A 230 19.87 19.35 -19.37
N GLY A 231 19.38 20.02 -20.44
CA GLY A 231 18.80 19.35 -21.63
C GLY A 231 17.48 18.61 -21.34
N ILE A 232 16.77 19.00 -20.30
CA ILE A 232 15.52 18.37 -19.85
C ILE A 232 14.33 19.08 -20.50
N ARG A 233 13.39 18.31 -21.05
CA ARG A 233 12.12 18.85 -21.54
C ARG A 233 11.18 19.13 -20.38
N HIS A 234 10.89 20.39 -20.07
CA HIS A 234 9.83 20.75 -19.14
C HIS A 234 8.46 20.70 -19.85
N ARG A 235 7.52 19.95 -19.32
CA ARG A 235 6.15 19.80 -19.80
C ARG A 235 5.17 20.24 -18.72
N LEU A 236 4.19 21.00 -19.11
CA LEU A 236 3.09 21.43 -18.25
C LEU A 236 1.85 20.55 -18.49
N THR A 237 1.09 20.26 -17.44
CA THR A 237 -0.21 19.59 -17.57
C THR A 237 -1.15 20.46 -18.39
N ARG A 238 -2.07 19.82 -19.14
CA ARG A 238 -3.12 20.57 -19.84
C ARG A 238 -4.02 21.24 -18.82
N PRO A 239 -4.36 22.52 -19.01
CA PRO A 239 -5.35 23.18 -18.15
C PRO A 239 -6.65 22.37 -18.09
N TYR A 240 -7.23 22.23 -16.92
CA TYR A 240 -8.49 21.50 -16.67
C TYR A 240 -8.46 19.99 -16.95
N HIS A 241 -7.28 19.36 -17.13
CA HIS A 241 -7.12 17.92 -17.23
C HIS A 241 -6.24 17.35 -16.09
N PRO A 242 -6.78 17.21 -14.88
CA PRO A 242 -6.02 16.75 -13.71
C PRO A 242 -5.50 15.32 -13.84
N GLN A 243 -6.02 14.53 -14.77
CA GLN A 243 -5.65 13.12 -14.96
C GLN A 243 -4.17 12.90 -15.31
N THR A 244 -3.48 13.90 -15.82
CA THR A 244 -2.07 13.80 -16.24
C THR A 244 -1.10 13.72 -15.07
N ASN A 245 -1.46 14.23 -13.87
CA ASN A 245 -0.61 14.22 -12.67
C ASN A 245 -1.07 13.22 -11.59
N GLY A 246 -1.99 12.32 -11.94
CA GLY A 246 -2.64 11.40 -11.00
C GLY A 246 -1.71 10.46 -10.22
N MET A 247 -0.43 10.36 -10.62
CA MET A 247 0.57 9.57 -9.90
C MET A 247 1.05 10.29 -8.65
N VAL A 248 1.46 11.55 -8.80
CA VAL A 248 1.91 12.40 -7.70
C VAL A 248 0.75 12.71 -6.76
N GLU A 249 -0.44 12.98 -7.31
CA GLU A 249 -1.65 13.19 -6.51
C GLU A 249 -1.98 11.99 -5.61
N ARG A 250 -1.87 10.76 -6.14
CA ARG A 250 -2.04 9.54 -5.36
C ARG A 250 -1.00 9.41 -4.26
N PHE A 251 0.26 9.70 -4.57
CA PHE A 251 1.33 9.67 -3.58
C PHE A 251 1.13 10.74 -2.51
N ASN A 252 0.81 11.97 -2.90
CA ASN A 252 0.48 13.07 -1.99
C ASN A 252 -0.70 12.73 -1.06
N ARG A 253 -1.70 12.02 -1.57
CA ARG A 253 -2.82 11.52 -0.76
C ARG A 253 -2.34 10.51 0.28
N ARG A 254 -1.40 9.63 -0.07
CA ARG A 254 -0.79 8.66 0.87
C ARG A 254 0.02 9.35 1.96
N ILE A 255 0.84 10.35 1.61
CA ILE A 255 1.55 11.16 2.62
C ILE A 255 0.55 11.84 3.57
N ALA A 256 -0.47 12.50 3.03
CA ALA A 256 -1.47 13.16 3.84
C ALA A 256 -2.23 12.18 4.76
N GLN A 257 -2.48 10.97 4.30
CA GLN A 257 -3.10 9.91 5.10
C GLN A 257 -2.15 9.37 6.15
N ALA A 258 -0.87 9.14 5.81
CA ALA A 258 0.16 8.72 6.75
C ALA A 258 0.35 9.75 7.87
N ILE A 259 0.40 11.05 7.51
CA ILE A 259 0.44 12.16 8.47
C ILE A 259 -0.80 12.14 9.38
N ARG A 260 -2.00 11.93 8.85
CA ARG A 260 -3.23 11.86 9.65
C ARG A 260 -3.24 10.67 10.61
N ASN A 261 -2.66 9.55 10.21
CA ASN A 261 -2.64 8.30 10.97
C ASN A 261 -1.36 8.10 11.80
N GLY A 262 -0.54 9.15 11.93
CA GLY A 262 0.70 9.12 12.69
C GLY A 262 0.50 8.84 14.20
N PRO A 263 1.55 8.45 14.93
CA PRO A 263 1.47 7.94 16.30
C PRO A 263 0.94 8.94 17.35
N THR A 264 0.87 10.23 17.04
CA THR A 264 0.36 11.28 17.94
C THR A 264 -1.10 11.67 17.66
N ALA A 265 -1.87 10.76 17.03
CA ALA A 265 -3.21 11.00 16.49
C ALA A 265 -4.24 11.55 17.48
N ASP A 266 -4.10 11.29 18.77
CA ASP A 266 -5.15 11.53 19.76
C ASP A 266 -5.14 12.92 20.39
N ARG A 267 -4.08 13.71 20.22
CA ARG A 267 -3.91 14.97 20.96
C ARG A 267 -4.65 16.18 20.40
N ASN A 268 -5.02 16.23 19.12
CA ASN A 268 -5.54 17.45 18.48
C ASN A 268 -6.65 17.23 17.44
N ASN A 269 -7.65 16.38 17.71
CA ASN A 269 -8.81 16.20 16.81
C ASN A 269 -8.47 16.07 15.32
N GLY A 270 -7.33 15.49 14.99
CA GLY A 270 -6.90 15.18 13.63
C GLY A 270 -6.28 16.33 12.84
N LYS A 271 -6.09 17.53 13.42
CA LYS A 271 -5.60 18.70 12.66
C LYS A 271 -4.10 18.95 12.73
N ASN A 272 -3.44 18.72 13.86
CA ASN A 272 -1.98 18.84 13.99
C ASN A 272 -1.45 17.70 14.87
N ARG A 273 -0.75 16.75 14.24
CA ARG A 273 -0.34 15.50 14.91
C ARG A 273 1.11 15.47 15.35
N PHE A 274 1.85 16.51 15.06
CA PHE A 274 3.26 16.64 15.42
C PHE A 274 3.46 17.86 16.29
N ASP A 275 4.29 17.73 17.31
CA ASP A 275 4.56 18.81 18.24
C ASP A 275 5.51 19.87 17.64
N ASN A 276 6.31 19.47 16.66
CA ASN A 276 7.25 20.35 15.98
C ASN A 276 7.54 19.93 14.54
N HIS A 277 8.16 20.82 13.77
CA HIS A 277 8.52 20.58 12.38
C HIS A 277 9.51 19.42 12.21
N LEU A 278 10.50 19.33 13.08
CA LEU A 278 11.55 18.32 13.00
C LEU A 278 10.96 16.89 13.07
N GLU A 279 10.05 16.68 14.00
CA GLU A 279 9.36 15.39 14.17
C GLU A 279 8.51 15.04 12.94
N ARG A 280 7.75 16.02 12.41
CA ARG A 280 6.96 15.83 11.19
C ARG A 280 7.85 15.51 9.99
N ASP A 281 8.92 16.26 9.81
CA ASP A 281 9.81 16.14 8.67
C ASP A 281 10.56 14.80 8.72
N ALA A 282 11.03 14.40 9.92
CA ALA A 282 11.61 13.08 10.13
C ALA A 282 10.63 11.94 9.82
N PHE A 283 9.36 12.07 10.22
CA PHE A 283 8.32 11.11 9.88
C PHE A 283 8.09 11.00 8.36
N ILE A 284 8.02 12.14 7.65
CA ILE A 284 7.82 12.16 6.19
C ILE A 284 9.01 11.48 5.49
N HIS A 285 10.24 11.79 5.88
CA HIS A 285 11.43 11.16 5.31
C HIS A 285 11.48 9.66 5.59
N ALA A 286 11.15 9.22 6.81
CA ALA A 286 11.04 7.81 7.16
C ALA A 286 9.98 7.09 6.31
N PHE A 287 8.83 7.72 6.13
CA PHE A 287 7.74 7.19 5.28
C PHE A 287 8.19 7.01 3.83
N VAL A 288 8.83 8.02 3.22
CA VAL A 288 9.32 7.96 1.84
C VAL A 288 10.41 6.90 1.68
N ASN A 289 11.31 6.81 2.66
CA ASN A 289 12.36 5.79 2.67
C ASN A 289 11.77 4.38 2.75
N ALA A 290 10.77 4.16 3.60
CA ALA A 290 10.04 2.90 3.69
C ALA A 290 9.29 2.60 2.38
N TYR A 291 8.62 3.60 1.79
CA TYR A 291 7.95 3.47 0.50
C TYR A 291 8.91 3.02 -0.60
N ASN A 292 10.06 3.66 -0.75
CA ASN A 292 11.05 3.33 -1.77
C ASN A 292 11.64 1.91 -1.62
N ARG A 293 11.55 1.32 -0.43
CA ARG A 293 11.99 -0.05 -0.12
C ARG A 293 10.85 -1.07 -0.09
N THR A 294 9.60 -0.63 -0.26
CA THR A 294 8.44 -1.52 -0.25
C THR A 294 8.20 -2.08 -1.66
N ARG A 295 8.00 -3.38 -1.76
CA ARG A 295 7.63 -4.03 -3.01
C ARG A 295 6.26 -3.58 -3.49
N LEU A 296 6.17 -3.08 -4.72
CA LEU A 296 4.94 -2.59 -5.30
C LEU A 296 4.41 -3.56 -6.36
N ARG A 297 3.12 -3.87 -6.29
CA ARG A 297 2.46 -4.72 -7.29
C ARG A 297 2.60 -4.17 -8.72
N CYS A 298 2.55 -2.85 -8.90
CA CYS A 298 2.72 -2.20 -10.20
C CYS A 298 4.16 -2.30 -10.76
N LEU A 299 5.11 -2.76 -9.96
CA LEU A 299 6.50 -3.05 -10.33
C LEU A 299 6.80 -4.55 -10.26
N ASN A 300 5.79 -5.41 -10.46
CA ASN A 300 5.92 -6.86 -10.34
C ASN A 300 6.57 -7.27 -9.01
N TYR A 301 6.13 -6.64 -7.91
CA TYR A 301 6.65 -6.86 -6.55
C TYR A 301 8.13 -6.51 -6.35
N THR A 302 8.65 -5.60 -7.19
CA THR A 302 9.98 -5.00 -7.00
C THR A 302 9.84 -3.71 -6.21
N ALA A 303 10.81 -3.37 -5.36
CA ALA A 303 10.84 -2.10 -4.66
C ALA A 303 11.32 -0.97 -5.59
N PRO A 304 10.81 0.27 -5.48
CA PRO A 304 11.23 1.39 -6.32
C PRO A 304 12.74 1.58 -6.40
N ILE A 305 13.45 1.49 -5.28
CA ILE A 305 14.91 1.62 -5.25
C ILE A 305 15.62 0.49 -6.02
N GLN A 306 15.05 -0.70 -5.99
CA GLN A 306 15.60 -1.86 -6.70
C GLN A 306 15.26 -1.78 -8.21
N ALA A 307 14.05 -1.33 -8.55
CA ALA A 307 13.67 -1.06 -9.93
C ALA A 307 14.55 0.02 -10.57
N MET A 308 14.99 1.01 -9.78
CA MET A 308 15.92 2.04 -10.23
C MET A 308 17.33 1.47 -10.47
N ALA A 309 17.84 0.63 -9.57
CA ALA A 309 19.14 -0.04 -9.74
C ALA A 309 19.16 -0.93 -11.00
N ASN A 310 18.09 -1.67 -11.27
CA ASN A 310 17.98 -2.51 -12.46
C ASN A 310 18.06 -1.70 -13.77
N GLN A 311 17.54 -0.46 -13.80
CA GLN A 311 17.66 0.40 -14.99
C GLN A 311 19.09 0.82 -15.28
N THR A 312 19.96 0.82 -14.29
CA THR A 312 21.39 1.17 -14.45
C THR A 312 22.19 -0.02 -14.98
N GLU A 313 21.82 -1.23 -14.59
CA GLU A 313 22.48 -2.45 -15.06
C GLU A 313 22.13 -2.77 -16.51
N ASP A 314 20.89 -2.56 -16.94
CA ASP A 314 20.46 -2.75 -18.33
C ASP A 314 21.18 -1.77 -19.29
N ASN A 315 21.47 -0.55 -18.88
CA ASN A 315 22.23 0.41 -19.68
C ASN A 315 23.73 0.08 -19.80
N THR A 316 24.26 -0.79 -18.96
CA THR A 316 25.67 -1.25 -19.03
C THR A 316 25.83 -2.45 -19.97
N PHE A 317 24.76 -3.20 -20.26
CA PHE A 317 24.79 -4.38 -21.13
C PHE A 317 24.54 -4.07 -22.62
N ASP A 318 23.88 -2.98 -22.98
CA ASP A 318 23.61 -2.60 -24.38
C ASP A 318 24.85 -2.11 -25.15
N GLY A 319 26.02 -2.05 -24.53
CA GLY A 319 27.30 -1.65 -25.15
C GLY A 319 28.13 -2.81 -25.72
N VAL A 320 27.75 -4.06 -25.54
CA VAL A 320 28.50 -5.21 -26.07
C VAL A 320 27.66 -5.94 -27.14
N THR A 321 27.83 -5.49 -28.39
CA THR A 321 27.37 -6.28 -29.55
C THR A 321 28.26 -7.52 -29.63
N VAL A 322 27.74 -8.67 -29.20
CA VAL A 322 28.35 -9.97 -29.47
C VAL A 322 28.17 -10.24 -30.97
N ARG A 323 29.20 -9.95 -31.76
CA ARG A 323 29.28 -10.42 -33.13
C ARG A 323 29.32 -11.95 -33.08
N GLY A 324 28.29 -12.55 -33.69
CA GLY A 324 28.17 -13.99 -33.80
C GLY A 324 29.41 -14.61 -34.41
N TRP A 325 29.85 -15.68 -33.81
CA TRP A 325 30.81 -16.60 -34.43
C TRP A 325 30.08 -17.29 -35.56
N GLY A 326 30.43 -16.93 -36.80
CA GLY A 326 30.10 -17.67 -37.98
C GLY A 326 30.85 -18.99 -37.92
N SER A 327 30.11 -20.07 -38.03
CA SER A 327 30.63 -21.39 -38.39
C SER A 327 30.98 -21.40 -39.87
N GLU A 328 32.25 -21.37 -40.17
CA GLU A 328 32.81 -21.87 -41.42
C GLU A 328 33.51 -23.19 -41.12
N GLY A 329 33.15 -24.23 -41.92
CA GLY A 329 33.82 -25.52 -41.94
C GLY A 329 32.84 -26.66 -42.24
#